data_47a85598470c55e453fa450a2f0047d2
#
_entry.id   47a85598470c55e453fa450a2f0047d2
#
_cell.length_a   1.000
_cell.length_b   1.000
_cell.length_c   1.000
_cell.angle_alpha   90.00
_cell.angle_beta   90.00
_cell.angle_gamma   90.00
#
_symmetry.space_group_name_H-M   'P 1'
#
loop_
_entity.id
_entity.type
_entity.pdbx_description
1 polymer ?
#
loop_
_entity_poly.entity_id
_entity_poly.type
_entity_poly.pdbx_seq_one_letter_code
_entity_poly.pdbx_strand_id
1 'polypeptide(L)'
;EAATSGIDIFRIFDALNDVSQMRPAIEAVLETNTTVAEVAMAYSGNLMDPNEDLYTLDYYLRLAEQIVDAGAHVLAIKDMAGLMRPAAAAKLVSALRERFDLPVHVHTHDTAGGQLATYLAAANAGADVVDVASAPLAGTTSQPSMSALVAAFANTERDTGISLQAVSDMEPYWEAVRQVYAPFESGIPGPTGRVYKHEIPGGQLSNLRTQANALGLGDRFELIEDYYAAVNEILGRPTKVTPSSKVVGDLALHLVGAGVDPKDFAENPRKYDIPESVIGFLQGELGTPPGGWPLLRDAALADRSPVDHTVEVPAELEGDLASDDHDVRRVALDKLLFPKQYAEFQEHRRTYGVTDQLSDRTFFYGLVEGEETMIWYGEIDEQRPPLSVRLDAIGEPDEKGMRQVILTVNGQVRPMLVRDEHAESTVAEAEKADASNPGHVAAPFAGVVNITAKVGDEVKAGDQVATIEAMKMEAGISATQDGTIERLAFSQPTKVEGGDLVVVISEK
;
A
#
# COMPACT_ATOMS: atom_id res chain seq x y z
N GLU A 1 11.43 -13.10 -17.39
CA GLU A 1 11.20 -14.07 -16.31
C GLU A 1 9.70 -14.31 -16.10
N ALA A 2 8.88 -13.30 -15.84
CA ALA A 2 7.44 -13.47 -15.59
C ALA A 2 6.70 -14.19 -16.74
N ALA A 3 7.04 -13.88 -17.99
CA ALA A 3 6.49 -14.55 -19.17
C ALA A 3 6.84 -16.06 -19.19
N THR A 4 8.08 -16.42 -18.84
CA THR A 4 8.49 -17.85 -18.75
C THR A 4 7.86 -18.55 -17.56
N SER A 5 7.41 -17.82 -16.54
CA SER A 5 6.69 -18.33 -15.38
C SER A 5 5.17 -18.44 -15.60
N GLY A 6 4.65 -18.12 -16.81
CA GLY A 6 3.26 -18.32 -17.20
C GLY A 6 2.37 -17.08 -17.22
N ILE A 7 2.94 -15.87 -17.16
CA ILE A 7 2.16 -14.64 -17.33
C ILE A 7 1.91 -14.40 -18.83
N ASP A 8 0.64 -14.28 -19.21
CA ASP A 8 0.20 -14.05 -20.59
C ASP A 8 -0.09 -12.58 -20.89
N ILE A 9 -0.62 -11.83 -19.90
CA ILE A 9 -1.00 -10.42 -20.07
C ILE A 9 -0.30 -9.59 -19.01
N PHE A 10 0.45 -8.59 -19.45
CA PHE A 10 1.10 -7.62 -18.58
C PHE A 10 0.33 -6.31 -18.59
N ARG A 11 -0.27 -5.96 -17.45
CA ARG A 11 -0.88 -4.65 -17.25
C ARG A 11 0.17 -3.65 -16.79
N ILE A 12 0.53 -2.75 -17.69
CA ILE A 12 1.60 -1.76 -17.52
C ILE A 12 0.97 -0.39 -17.25
N PHE A 13 1.40 0.28 -16.20
CA PHE A 13 0.99 1.64 -15.90
C PHE A 13 2.10 2.40 -15.17
N ASP A 14 2.01 3.71 -15.17
CA ASP A 14 2.88 4.60 -14.41
C ASP A 14 2.08 5.41 -13.37
N ALA A 15 2.73 5.70 -12.24
CA ALA A 15 2.13 6.41 -11.12
C ALA A 15 1.64 7.83 -11.46
N LEU A 16 2.18 8.44 -12.51
CA LEU A 16 1.86 9.80 -12.97
C LEU A 16 1.42 9.85 -14.43
N ASN A 17 1.11 8.67 -15.02
CA ASN A 17 0.74 8.52 -16.44
C ASN A 17 1.85 8.95 -17.43
N ASP A 18 3.11 8.81 -17.03
CA ASP A 18 4.25 9.11 -17.92
C ASP A 18 4.57 7.90 -18.82
N VAL A 19 4.24 7.99 -20.10
CA VAL A 19 4.48 6.91 -21.06
C VAL A 19 5.97 6.65 -21.29
N SER A 20 6.84 7.63 -21.07
CA SER A 20 8.29 7.41 -21.14
C SER A 20 8.79 6.44 -20.08
N GLN A 21 8.18 6.44 -18.91
CA GLN A 21 8.44 5.49 -17.82
C GLN A 21 7.86 4.10 -18.11
N MET A 22 6.74 4.03 -18.82
CA MET A 22 6.11 2.75 -19.21
C MET A 22 6.85 2.07 -20.37
N ARG A 23 7.51 2.83 -21.23
CA ARG A 23 8.12 2.36 -22.49
C ARG A 23 9.05 1.17 -22.31
N PRO A 24 10.00 1.14 -21.35
CA PRO A 24 10.89 -0.01 -21.17
C PRO A 24 10.14 -1.32 -20.87
N ALA A 25 9.05 -1.24 -20.09
CA ALA A 25 8.22 -2.41 -19.79
C ALA A 25 7.39 -2.84 -21.02
N ILE A 26 6.85 -1.88 -21.78
CA ILE A 26 6.11 -2.17 -23.03
C ILE A 26 7.04 -2.89 -24.02
N GLU A 27 8.23 -2.35 -24.28
CA GLU A 27 9.22 -2.92 -25.19
C GLU A 27 9.64 -4.35 -24.75
N ALA A 28 9.91 -4.56 -23.45
CA ALA A 28 10.25 -5.87 -22.93
C ALA A 28 9.14 -6.91 -23.12
N VAL A 29 7.87 -6.51 -22.98
CA VAL A 29 6.72 -7.39 -23.25
C VAL A 29 6.59 -7.69 -24.74
N LEU A 30 6.74 -6.69 -25.60
CA LEU A 30 6.70 -6.86 -27.05
C LEU A 30 7.81 -7.82 -27.54
N GLU A 31 9.02 -7.74 -26.98
CA GLU A 31 10.14 -8.62 -27.31
C GLU A 31 9.87 -10.11 -27.03
N THR A 32 8.96 -10.43 -26.09
CA THR A 32 8.60 -11.83 -25.82
C THR A 32 7.90 -12.50 -27.00
N ASN A 33 7.21 -11.75 -27.84
CA ASN A 33 6.37 -12.22 -28.97
C ASN A 33 5.30 -13.26 -28.58
N THR A 34 5.05 -13.48 -27.30
CA THR A 34 4.12 -14.49 -26.78
C THR A 34 3.13 -13.90 -25.76
N THR A 35 3.35 -12.70 -25.30
CA THR A 35 2.55 -12.06 -24.26
C THR A 35 1.92 -10.75 -24.73
N VAL A 36 0.91 -10.30 -24.00
CA VAL A 36 0.09 -9.13 -24.34
C VAL A 36 0.53 -7.95 -23.47
N ALA A 37 0.86 -6.82 -24.12
CA ALA A 37 1.06 -5.54 -23.46
C ALA A 37 -0.30 -4.81 -23.33
N GLU A 38 -0.91 -4.88 -22.17
CA GLU A 38 -2.07 -4.08 -21.79
C GLU A 38 -1.57 -2.84 -21.05
N VAL A 39 -1.75 -1.65 -21.66
CA VAL A 39 -1.22 -0.42 -21.06
C VAL A 39 -2.36 0.44 -20.52
N ALA A 40 -2.27 0.78 -19.25
CA ALA A 40 -3.35 1.40 -18.50
C ALA A 40 -3.11 2.89 -18.23
N MET A 41 -4.13 3.68 -18.51
CA MET A 41 -4.24 5.08 -18.12
C MET A 41 -4.86 5.13 -16.71
N ALA A 42 -4.15 5.68 -15.72
CA ALA A 42 -4.71 5.94 -14.40
C ALA A 42 -5.76 7.05 -14.50
N TYR A 43 -7.03 6.69 -14.22
CA TYR A 43 -8.14 7.63 -14.27
C TYR A 43 -8.20 8.46 -12.98
N SER A 44 -8.35 9.77 -13.14
CA SER A 44 -8.43 10.75 -12.04
C SER A 44 -9.37 11.88 -12.43
N GLY A 45 -9.80 12.66 -11.45
CA GLY A 45 -10.67 13.81 -11.68
C GLY A 45 -12.10 13.43 -12.07
N ASN A 46 -12.82 14.41 -12.63
CA ASN A 46 -14.19 14.24 -13.08
C ASN A 46 -14.36 14.74 -14.52
N LEU A 47 -14.24 13.83 -15.47
CA LEU A 47 -14.35 14.12 -16.90
C LEU A 47 -15.65 14.86 -17.32
N MET A 48 -16.70 14.81 -16.48
CA MET A 48 -17.98 15.47 -16.76
C MET A 48 -18.11 16.85 -16.07
N ASP A 49 -17.14 17.23 -15.23
CA ASP A 49 -17.14 18.56 -14.62
C ASP A 49 -16.64 19.60 -15.63
N PRO A 50 -17.43 20.66 -15.93
CA PRO A 50 -16.99 21.70 -16.84
C PRO A 50 -15.80 22.53 -16.32
N ASN A 51 -15.48 22.42 -15.02
CA ASN A 51 -14.35 23.11 -14.39
C ASN A 51 -13.10 22.20 -14.30
N GLU A 52 -13.18 20.93 -14.74
CA GLU A 52 -12.00 20.05 -14.77
C GLU A 52 -11.03 20.53 -15.86
N ASP A 53 -9.87 21.01 -15.42
CA ASP A 53 -8.86 21.65 -16.27
C ASP A 53 -7.64 20.75 -16.55
N LEU A 54 -7.42 19.70 -15.74
CA LEU A 54 -6.27 18.80 -15.86
C LEU A 54 -6.66 17.48 -16.54
N TYR A 55 -7.59 16.72 -15.94
CA TYR A 55 -7.96 15.38 -16.40
C TYR A 55 -9.13 15.41 -17.39
N THR A 56 -8.92 16.16 -18.47
CA THR A 56 -9.92 16.36 -19.54
C THR A 56 -9.97 15.21 -20.53
N LEU A 57 -10.99 15.17 -21.41
CA LEU A 57 -11.03 14.17 -22.49
C LEU A 57 -9.79 14.27 -23.39
N ASP A 58 -9.35 15.48 -23.72
CA ASP A 58 -8.17 15.71 -24.54
C ASP A 58 -6.88 15.20 -23.86
N TYR A 59 -6.80 15.30 -22.53
CA TYR A 59 -5.70 14.70 -21.78
C TYR A 59 -5.65 13.19 -21.99
N TYR A 60 -6.77 12.48 -21.80
CA TYR A 60 -6.82 11.03 -21.97
C TYR A 60 -6.59 10.59 -23.40
N LEU A 61 -7.10 11.32 -24.39
CA LEU A 61 -6.88 10.98 -25.79
C LEU A 61 -5.41 11.16 -26.22
N ARG A 62 -4.73 12.22 -25.74
CA ARG A 62 -3.29 12.38 -25.98
C ARG A 62 -2.46 11.30 -25.29
N LEU A 63 -2.83 10.92 -24.08
CA LEU A 63 -2.18 9.83 -23.35
C LEU A 63 -2.35 8.50 -24.08
N ALA A 64 -3.58 8.19 -24.53
CA ALA A 64 -3.87 6.98 -25.30
C ALA A 64 -3.08 6.95 -26.63
N GLU A 65 -2.94 8.09 -27.33
CA GLU A 65 -2.13 8.19 -28.55
C GLU A 65 -0.66 7.80 -28.30
N GLN A 66 -0.05 8.33 -27.22
CA GLN A 66 1.32 7.97 -26.85
C GLN A 66 1.46 6.49 -26.48
N ILE A 67 0.45 5.90 -25.83
CA ILE A 67 0.40 4.47 -25.48
C ILE A 67 0.31 3.61 -26.76
N VAL A 68 -0.55 3.98 -27.71
CA VAL A 68 -0.68 3.29 -29.00
C VAL A 68 0.62 3.38 -29.80
N ASP A 69 1.23 4.57 -29.85
CA ASP A 69 2.51 4.80 -30.52
C ASP A 69 3.67 4.00 -29.87
N ALA A 70 3.55 3.66 -28.58
CA ALA A 70 4.50 2.79 -27.89
C ALA A 70 4.30 1.30 -28.21
N GLY A 71 3.22 0.91 -28.91
CA GLY A 71 2.96 -0.46 -29.36
C GLY A 71 2.07 -1.28 -28.42
N ALA A 72 1.25 -0.67 -27.59
CA ALA A 72 0.28 -1.39 -26.75
C ALA A 72 -0.65 -2.28 -27.59
N HIS A 73 -0.97 -3.47 -27.05
CA HIS A 73 -1.95 -4.38 -27.63
C HIS A 73 -3.38 -4.11 -27.15
N VAL A 74 -3.52 -3.59 -25.94
CA VAL A 74 -4.80 -3.27 -25.28
C VAL A 74 -4.69 -1.93 -24.58
N LEU A 75 -5.67 -1.05 -24.78
CA LEU A 75 -5.83 0.17 -23.99
C LEU A 75 -6.63 -0.15 -22.72
N ALA A 76 -6.10 0.15 -21.56
CA ALA A 76 -6.83 -0.01 -20.31
C ALA A 76 -7.11 1.34 -19.62
N ILE A 77 -8.27 1.44 -19.00
CA ILE A 77 -8.65 2.52 -18.09
C ILE A 77 -8.59 1.97 -16.66
N LYS A 78 -7.74 2.55 -15.83
CA LYS A 78 -7.49 2.09 -14.46
C LYS A 78 -8.04 3.11 -13.46
N ASP A 79 -9.30 2.93 -13.06
CA ASP A 79 -10.01 3.77 -12.09
C ASP A 79 -9.89 3.17 -10.69
N MET A 80 -8.77 3.44 -10.01
CA MET A 80 -8.46 2.88 -8.70
C MET A 80 -9.29 3.43 -7.55
N ALA A 81 -9.91 4.59 -7.73
CA ALA A 81 -10.72 5.23 -6.69
C ALA A 81 -12.23 5.05 -6.93
N GLY A 82 -12.65 4.56 -8.10
CA GLY A 82 -14.07 4.48 -8.46
C GLY A 82 -14.66 5.86 -8.78
N LEU A 83 -13.88 6.73 -9.39
CA LEU A 83 -14.31 8.11 -9.72
C LEU A 83 -15.08 8.20 -11.03
N MET A 84 -14.85 7.25 -11.93
CA MET A 84 -15.47 7.26 -13.24
C MET A 84 -16.96 6.94 -13.14
N ARG A 85 -17.78 7.93 -13.46
CA ARG A 85 -19.24 7.82 -13.45
C ARG A 85 -19.74 7.28 -14.80
N PRO A 86 -20.95 6.70 -14.88
CA PRO A 86 -21.47 6.09 -16.11
C PRO A 86 -21.38 6.99 -17.36
N ALA A 87 -21.70 8.27 -17.24
CA ALA A 87 -21.63 9.21 -18.35
C ALA A 87 -20.17 9.48 -18.81
N ALA A 88 -19.23 9.53 -17.84
CA ALA A 88 -17.80 9.68 -18.13
C ALA A 88 -17.25 8.44 -18.82
N ALA A 89 -17.64 7.24 -18.37
CA ALA A 89 -17.26 5.98 -18.99
C ALA A 89 -17.75 5.89 -20.44
N ALA A 90 -19.02 6.18 -20.68
CA ALA A 90 -19.58 6.19 -22.04
C ALA A 90 -18.81 7.18 -22.93
N LYS A 91 -18.54 8.40 -22.46
CA LYS A 91 -17.85 9.44 -23.22
C LYS A 91 -16.41 9.05 -23.56
N LEU A 92 -15.65 8.56 -22.56
CA LEU A 92 -14.23 8.21 -22.74
C LEU A 92 -14.09 6.97 -23.63
N VAL A 93 -14.84 5.90 -23.36
CA VAL A 93 -14.77 4.65 -24.12
C VAL A 93 -15.18 4.89 -25.57
N SER A 94 -16.29 5.61 -25.85
CA SER A 94 -16.68 5.95 -27.22
C SER A 94 -15.57 6.71 -27.96
N ALA A 95 -14.97 7.72 -27.31
CA ALA A 95 -13.91 8.51 -27.95
C ALA A 95 -12.63 7.70 -28.22
N LEU A 96 -12.28 6.75 -27.34
CA LEU A 96 -11.16 5.83 -27.57
C LEU A 96 -11.45 4.88 -28.73
N ARG A 97 -12.67 4.30 -28.80
CA ARG A 97 -13.08 3.39 -29.90
C ARG A 97 -13.21 4.08 -31.27
N GLU A 98 -13.60 5.36 -31.29
CA GLU A 98 -13.64 6.14 -32.49
C GLU A 98 -12.25 6.47 -33.08
N ARG A 99 -11.26 6.59 -32.19
CA ARG A 99 -9.91 7.05 -32.55
C ARG A 99 -8.90 5.91 -32.76
N PHE A 100 -9.04 4.79 -32.03
CA PHE A 100 -8.06 3.71 -32.02
C PHE A 100 -8.71 2.35 -32.30
N ASP A 101 -8.07 1.52 -33.10
CA ASP A 101 -8.49 0.17 -33.43
C ASP A 101 -7.79 -0.84 -32.47
N LEU A 102 -7.97 -0.64 -31.14
CA LEU A 102 -7.47 -1.51 -30.10
C LEU A 102 -8.61 -1.89 -29.13
N PRO A 103 -8.55 -3.09 -28.52
CA PRO A 103 -9.47 -3.42 -27.45
C PRO A 103 -9.36 -2.43 -26.28
N VAL A 104 -10.50 -2.16 -25.66
CA VAL A 104 -10.58 -1.28 -24.47
C VAL A 104 -10.98 -2.09 -23.24
N HIS A 105 -10.12 -2.11 -22.24
CA HIS A 105 -10.34 -2.75 -20.95
C HIS A 105 -10.65 -1.69 -19.88
N VAL A 106 -11.70 -1.90 -19.09
CA VAL A 106 -12.07 -0.99 -18.00
C VAL A 106 -11.98 -1.68 -16.65
N HIS A 107 -11.15 -1.12 -15.78
CA HIS A 107 -10.99 -1.52 -14.38
C HIS A 107 -11.44 -0.38 -13.46
N THR A 108 -12.32 -0.68 -12.49
CA THR A 108 -12.72 0.28 -11.46
C THR A 108 -12.96 -0.39 -10.12
N HIS A 109 -12.86 0.36 -9.03
CA HIS A 109 -13.22 -0.06 -7.68
C HIS A 109 -14.61 0.43 -7.30
N ASP A 110 -15.41 -0.41 -6.66
CA ASP A 110 -16.81 -0.10 -6.33
C ASP A 110 -16.98 0.67 -5.01
N THR A 111 -16.06 1.60 -4.76
CA THR A 111 -15.99 2.35 -3.50
C THR A 111 -17.27 3.16 -3.23
N ALA A 112 -17.91 3.66 -4.27
CA ALA A 112 -19.18 4.39 -4.16
C ALA A 112 -20.43 3.49 -4.31
N GLY A 113 -20.28 2.21 -4.70
CA GLY A 113 -21.38 1.30 -4.96
C GLY A 113 -22.11 1.56 -6.28
N GLY A 114 -21.53 2.34 -7.18
CA GLY A 114 -22.12 2.73 -8.46
C GLY A 114 -21.43 2.13 -9.69
N GLN A 115 -20.38 1.35 -9.50
CA GLN A 115 -19.49 1.00 -10.59
C GLN A 115 -20.03 -0.13 -11.49
N LEU A 116 -20.99 -0.93 -11.04
CA LEU A 116 -21.73 -1.81 -11.95
C LEU A 116 -22.41 -1.00 -13.07
N ALA A 117 -23.03 0.14 -12.73
CA ALA A 117 -23.65 1.02 -13.75
C ALA A 117 -22.61 1.63 -14.69
N THR A 118 -21.40 1.94 -14.16
CA THR A 118 -20.26 2.43 -14.97
C THR A 118 -19.81 1.36 -15.95
N TYR A 119 -19.71 0.09 -15.56
CA TYR A 119 -19.37 -1.01 -16.46
C TYR A 119 -20.43 -1.25 -17.54
N LEU A 120 -21.73 -1.17 -17.18
CA LEU A 120 -22.80 -1.26 -18.17
C LEU A 120 -22.71 -0.16 -19.21
N ALA A 121 -22.42 1.08 -18.78
CA ALA A 121 -22.24 2.21 -19.68
C ALA A 121 -21.01 2.06 -20.55
N ALA A 122 -19.88 1.60 -19.99
CA ALA A 122 -18.62 1.36 -20.71
C ALA A 122 -18.79 0.27 -21.78
N ALA A 123 -19.38 -0.89 -21.41
CA ALA A 123 -19.62 -1.98 -22.35
C ALA A 123 -20.55 -1.56 -23.50
N ASN A 124 -21.63 -0.83 -23.20
CA ASN A 124 -22.52 -0.29 -24.23
C ASN A 124 -21.84 0.73 -25.15
N ALA A 125 -20.82 1.43 -24.65
CA ALA A 125 -19.99 2.35 -25.42
C ALA A 125 -18.87 1.67 -26.22
N GLY A 126 -18.68 0.35 -26.06
CA GLY A 126 -17.73 -0.46 -26.83
C GLY A 126 -16.50 -0.93 -26.05
N ALA A 127 -16.52 -0.93 -24.73
CA ALA A 127 -15.50 -1.63 -23.95
C ALA A 127 -15.59 -3.15 -24.19
N ASP A 128 -14.42 -3.79 -24.35
CA ASP A 128 -14.30 -5.22 -24.66
C ASP A 128 -14.18 -6.07 -23.40
N VAL A 129 -13.56 -5.52 -22.34
CA VAL A 129 -13.27 -6.22 -21.10
C VAL A 129 -13.59 -5.35 -19.89
N VAL A 130 -14.11 -5.95 -18.82
CA VAL A 130 -14.29 -5.33 -17.50
C VAL A 130 -13.85 -6.29 -16.40
N ASP A 131 -13.28 -5.78 -15.33
CA ASP A 131 -12.82 -6.55 -14.19
C ASP A 131 -13.90 -6.64 -13.11
N VAL A 132 -14.18 -7.85 -12.65
CA VAL A 132 -15.18 -8.12 -11.60
C VAL A 132 -14.61 -9.04 -10.52
N ALA A 133 -15.26 -9.09 -9.35
CA ALA A 133 -14.89 -9.96 -8.26
C ALA A 133 -16.02 -10.95 -7.95
N SER A 134 -15.67 -12.11 -7.36
CA SER A 134 -16.68 -13.01 -6.79
C SER A 134 -17.53 -12.26 -5.78
N ALA A 135 -18.86 -12.48 -5.78
CA ALA A 135 -19.80 -11.66 -5.02
C ALA A 135 -19.45 -11.50 -3.52
N PRO A 136 -19.01 -12.54 -2.80
CA PRO A 136 -18.62 -12.38 -1.39
C PRO A 136 -17.41 -11.48 -1.16
N LEU A 137 -16.57 -11.26 -2.18
CA LEU A 137 -15.38 -10.42 -2.15
C LEU A 137 -15.54 -9.11 -2.92
N ALA A 138 -16.73 -8.87 -3.49
CA ALA A 138 -17.02 -7.69 -4.31
C ALA A 138 -17.43 -6.47 -3.47
N GLY A 139 -17.46 -5.32 -4.14
CA GLY A 139 -17.92 -4.05 -3.55
C GLY A 139 -16.88 -3.33 -2.69
N THR A 140 -17.24 -2.18 -2.18
CA THR A 140 -16.38 -1.30 -1.38
C THR A 140 -15.02 -1.02 -2.07
N THR A 141 -13.91 -1.46 -1.51
CA THR A 141 -12.57 -1.29 -2.10
C THR A 141 -12.19 -2.36 -3.12
N SER A 142 -13.09 -3.28 -3.45
CA SER A 142 -12.96 -4.28 -4.51
C SER A 142 -13.75 -3.86 -5.76
N GLN A 143 -13.84 -4.74 -6.74
CA GLN A 143 -14.56 -4.53 -7.99
C GLN A 143 -16.06 -4.84 -7.83
N PRO A 144 -16.91 -4.48 -8.80
CA PRO A 144 -18.31 -4.93 -8.85
C PRO A 144 -18.46 -6.46 -8.86
N SER A 145 -19.61 -6.94 -8.38
CA SER A 145 -19.93 -8.36 -8.34
C SER A 145 -20.00 -9.00 -9.74
N MET A 146 -19.31 -10.14 -9.90
CA MET A 146 -19.33 -10.94 -11.12
C MET A 146 -20.76 -11.45 -11.44
N SER A 147 -21.45 -12.02 -10.46
CA SER A 147 -22.81 -12.55 -10.68
C SER A 147 -23.80 -11.45 -11.04
N ALA A 148 -23.67 -10.27 -10.45
CA ALA A 148 -24.48 -9.12 -10.79
C ALA A 148 -24.24 -8.63 -12.23
N LEU A 149 -22.98 -8.59 -12.68
CA LEU A 149 -22.62 -8.21 -14.04
C LEU A 149 -23.14 -9.24 -15.06
N VAL A 150 -22.88 -10.52 -14.83
CA VAL A 150 -23.35 -11.61 -15.71
C VAL A 150 -24.87 -11.59 -15.84
N ALA A 151 -25.58 -11.44 -14.71
CA ALA A 151 -27.05 -11.32 -14.74
C ALA A 151 -27.53 -10.07 -15.48
N ALA A 152 -26.86 -8.94 -15.35
CA ALA A 152 -27.25 -7.69 -16.00
C ALA A 152 -27.10 -7.75 -17.53
N PHE A 153 -26.16 -8.51 -18.06
CA PHE A 153 -25.96 -8.70 -19.50
C PHE A 153 -26.68 -9.92 -20.09
N ALA A 154 -27.21 -10.81 -19.24
CA ALA A 154 -27.88 -12.02 -19.72
C ALA A 154 -29.00 -11.70 -20.73
N ASN A 155 -29.03 -12.42 -21.84
CA ASN A 155 -30.00 -12.28 -22.94
C ASN A 155 -30.00 -10.91 -23.63
N THR A 156 -28.91 -10.11 -23.51
CA THR A 156 -28.70 -8.88 -24.27
C THR A 156 -27.72 -9.10 -25.42
N GLU A 157 -27.52 -8.09 -26.27
CA GLU A 157 -26.49 -8.11 -27.32
C GLU A 157 -25.05 -8.18 -26.74
N ARG A 158 -24.89 -7.88 -25.45
CA ARG A 158 -23.64 -7.93 -24.69
C ARG A 158 -23.57 -9.10 -23.72
N ASP A 159 -24.35 -10.15 -23.97
CA ASP A 159 -24.29 -11.36 -23.15
C ASP A 159 -22.87 -11.90 -23.07
N THR A 160 -22.38 -12.11 -21.85
CA THR A 160 -21.00 -12.54 -21.61
C THR A 160 -20.75 -13.99 -22.01
N GLY A 161 -21.79 -14.80 -22.21
CA GLY A 161 -21.68 -16.24 -22.41
C GLY A 161 -21.26 -17.02 -21.15
N ILE A 162 -21.07 -16.34 -20.03
CA ILE A 162 -20.70 -16.97 -18.73
C ILE A 162 -21.98 -17.48 -18.05
N SER A 163 -21.96 -18.75 -17.59
CA SER A 163 -23.08 -19.33 -16.86
C SER A 163 -23.24 -18.66 -15.49
N LEU A 164 -24.38 -17.98 -15.28
CA LEU A 164 -24.70 -17.41 -13.97
C LEU A 164 -24.75 -18.49 -12.88
N GLN A 165 -25.25 -19.70 -13.20
CA GLN A 165 -25.28 -20.83 -12.26
C GLN A 165 -23.86 -21.22 -11.84
N ALA A 166 -22.93 -21.35 -12.78
CA ALA A 166 -21.53 -21.70 -12.46
C ALA A 166 -20.84 -20.64 -11.59
N VAL A 167 -21.12 -19.36 -11.83
CA VAL A 167 -20.61 -18.26 -10.97
C VAL A 167 -21.20 -18.37 -9.57
N SER A 168 -22.51 -18.58 -9.45
CA SER A 168 -23.18 -18.68 -8.15
C SER A 168 -22.74 -19.92 -7.35
N ASP A 169 -22.44 -21.03 -8.02
CA ASP A 169 -21.96 -22.25 -7.37
C ASP A 169 -20.58 -22.06 -6.67
N MET A 170 -19.81 -21.08 -7.09
CA MET A 170 -18.52 -20.73 -6.48
C MET A 170 -18.66 -19.80 -5.25
N GLU A 171 -19.78 -19.09 -5.10
CA GLU A 171 -19.96 -18.10 -4.04
C GLU A 171 -19.83 -18.67 -2.63
N PRO A 172 -20.43 -19.84 -2.28
CA PRO A 172 -20.28 -20.41 -0.93
C PRO A 172 -18.83 -20.72 -0.54
N TYR A 173 -17.99 -21.10 -1.51
CA TYR A 173 -16.56 -21.29 -1.27
C TYR A 173 -15.89 -19.95 -0.88
N TRP A 174 -16.15 -18.90 -1.63
CA TRP A 174 -15.57 -17.58 -1.34
C TRP A 174 -16.15 -16.94 -0.07
N GLU A 175 -17.40 -17.23 0.30
CA GLU A 175 -17.95 -16.85 1.60
C GLU A 175 -17.16 -17.49 2.75
N ALA A 176 -16.86 -18.79 2.65
CA ALA A 176 -16.06 -19.49 3.64
C ALA A 176 -14.63 -18.96 3.71
N VAL A 177 -14.00 -18.71 2.55
CA VAL A 177 -12.66 -18.11 2.46
C VAL A 177 -12.66 -16.73 3.13
N ARG A 178 -13.63 -15.86 2.84
CA ARG A 178 -13.72 -14.52 3.45
C ARG A 178 -13.77 -14.59 4.99
N GLN A 179 -14.47 -15.59 5.56
CA GLN A 179 -14.50 -15.75 7.01
C GLN A 179 -13.11 -16.06 7.60
N VAL A 180 -12.29 -16.85 6.88
CA VAL A 180 -10.91 -17.15 7.31
C VAL A 180 -10.06 -15.89 7.30
N TYR A 181 -10.29 -14.96 6.37
CA TYR A 181 -9.53 -13.72 6.25
C TYR A 181 -10.16 -12.52 6.98
N ALA A 182 -11.26 -12.71 7.72
CA ALA A 182 -11.96 -11.63 8.42
C ALA A 182 -11.08 -10.74 9.33
N PRO A 183 -10.05 -11.24 10.05
CA PRO A 183 -9.15 -10.39 10.86
C PRO A 183 -8.37 -9.37 10.05
N PHE A 184 -8.24 -9.54 8.74
CA PHE A 184 -7.51 -8.64 7.83
C PHE A 184 -8.43 -7.64 7.12
N GLU A 185 -9.74 -7.67 7.39
CA GLU A 185 -10.65 -6.69 6.83
C GLU A 185 -10.43 -5.30 7.45
N SER A 186 -10.42 -4.27 6.60
CA SER A 186 -10.22 -2.88 7.04
C SER A 186 -11.41 -2.28 7.81
N GLY A 187 -12.49 -3.04 7.97
CA GLY A 187 -13.70 -2.61 8.70
C GLY A 187 -14.50 -1.51 7.99
N ILE A 188 -14.41 -1.41 6.66
CA ILE A 188 -15.25 -0.50 5.87
C ILE A 188 -16.66 -1.09 5.80
N PRO A 189 -17.69 -0.41 6.36
CA PRO A 189 -19.01 -1.01 6.54
C PRO A 189 -19.81 -1.13 5.23
N GLY A 190 -19.46 -0.35 4.20
CA GLY A 190 -20.14 -0.37 2.91
C GLY A 190 -19.67 0.75 1.97
N PRO A 191 -20.15 0.75 0.72
CA PRO A 191 -19.82 1.78 -0.24
C PRO A 191 -20.31 3.16 0.20
N THR A 192 -19.57 4.21 -0.19
CA THR A 192 -19.96 5.59 0.15
C THR A 192 -19.59 6.59 -0.94
N GLY A 193 -20.51 7.52 -1.26
CA GLY A 193 -20.25 8.61 -2.18
C GLY A 193 -19.23 9.65 -1.68
N ARG A 194 -18.71 9.52 -0.44
CA ARG A 194 -17.62 10.38 0.06
C ARG A 194 -16.35 10.26 -0.78
N VAL A 195 -16.16 9.12 -1.45
CA VAL A 195 -15.03 8.94 -2.38
C VAL A 195 -14.96 10.04 -3.46
N TYR A 196 -16.09 10.58 -3.89
CA TYR A 196 -16.10 11.67 -4.86
C TYR A 196 -15.62 13.02 -4.30
N LYS A 197 -15.43 13.11 -2.95
CA LYS A 197 -14.85 14.26 -2.28
C LYS A 197 -13.37 14.05 -1.98
N HIS A 198 -13.02 12.90 -1.38
CA HIS A 198 -11.64 12.63 -0.96
C HIS A 198 -10.78 11.96 -2.02
N GLU A 199 -11.38 11.26 -3.00
CA GLU A 199 -10.73 10.61 -4.14
C GLU A 199 -9.64 9.56 -3.75
N ILE A 200 -9.73 8.98 -2.56
CA ILE A 200 -8.78 7.97 -2.11
C ILE A 200 -9.00 6.67 -2.89
N PRO A 201 -7.97 6.11 -3.56
CA PRO A 201 -8.06 4.80 -4.21
C PRO A 201 -8.48 3.69 -3.27
N GLY A 202 -9.24 2.70 -3.77
CA GLY A 202 -9.83 1.64 -2.94
C GLY A 202 -8.81 0.90 -2.08
N GLY A 203 -7.71 0.42 -2.66
CA GLY A 203 -6.63 -0.24 -1.90
C GLY A 203 -5.97 0.69 -0.89
N GLN A 204 -5.75 1.97 -1.25
CA GLN A 204 -5.20 2.97 -0.32
C GLN A 204 -6.18 3.29 0.80
N LEU A 205 -7.49 3.32 0.54
CA LEU A 205 -8.51 3.58 1.57
C LEU A 205 -8.48 2.49 2.66
N SER A 206 -8.38 1.22 2.26
CA SER A 206 -8.23 0.10 3.19
C SER A 206 -6.95 0.22 4.03
N ASN A 207 -5.82 0.47 3.37
CA ASN A 207 -4.53 0.60 4.04
C ASN A 207 -4.50 1.81 4.98
N LEU A 208 -4.98 2.97 4.54
CA LEU A 208 -5.01 4.19 5.33
C LEU A 208 -5.90 4.04 6.59
N ARG A 209 -7.01 3.30 6.46
CA ARG A 209 -7.87 3.01 7.61
C ARG A 209 -7.17 2.10 8.62
N THR A 210 -6.48 1.06 8.15
CA THR A 210 -5.67 0.19 9.01
C THR A 210 -4.54 0.96 9.70
N GLN A 211 -3.83 1.81 8.96
CA GLN A 211 -2.79 2.69 9.50
C GLN A 211 -3.33 3.67 10.54
N ALA A 212 -4.47 4.33 10.24
CA ALA A 212 -5.11 5.26 11.18
C ALA A 212 -5.50 4.56 12.49
N ASN A 213 -6.06 3.35 12.42
CA ASN A 213 -6.40 2.57 13.61
C ASN A 213 -5.15 2.22 14.42
N ALA A 214 -4.08 1.78 13.77
CA ALA A 214 -2.81 1.44 14.42
C ALA A 214 -2.13 2.63 15.12
N LEU A 215 -2.36 3.86 14.59
CA LEU A 215 -1.86 5.11 15.14
C LEU A 215 -2.80 5.74 16.18
N GLY A 216 -3.91 5.07 16.53
CA GLY A 216 -4.92 5.63 17.45
C GLY A 216 -5.74 6.79 16.87
N LEU A 217 -5.76 6.94 15.55
CA LEU A 217 -6.47 8.00 14.82
C LEU A 217 -7.77 7.50 14.16
N GLY A 218 -8.21 6.27 14.44
CA GLY A 218 -9.38 5.64 13.82
C GLY A 218 -10.67 6.47 13.97
N ASP A 219 -10.90 7.08 15.13
CA ASP A 219 -12.05 7.93 15.41
C ASP A 219 -12.00 9.28 14.65
N ARG A 220 -10.85 9.62 14.06
CA ARG A 220 -10.63 10.85 13.27
C ARG A 220 -10.56 10.56 11.78
N PHE A 221 -11.03 9.41 11.33
CA PHE A 221 -10.84 8.97 9.94
C PHE A 221 -11.53 9.92 8.93
N GLU A 222 -12.69 10.48 9.25
CA GLU A 222 -13.35 11.50 8.39
C GLU A 222 -12.49 12.76 8.22
N LEU A 223 -11.77 13.17 9.27
CA LEU A 223 -10.83 14.29 9.17
C LEU A 223 -9.62 13.90 8.28
N ILE A 224 -9.16 12.66 8.35
CA ILE A 224 -8.10 12.16 7.45
C ILE A 224 -8.57 12.20 5.99
N GLU A 225 -9.80 11.81 5.68
CA GLU A 225 -10.40 11.94 4.35
C GLU A 225 -10.42 13.40 3.86
N ASP A 226 -10.81 14.35 4.73
CA ASP A 226 -10.82 15.78 4.41
C ASP A 226 -9.41 16.34 4.18
N TYR A 227 -8.45 15.91 5.01
CA TYR A 227 -7.05 16.28 4.85
C TYR A 227 -6.44 15.67 3.59
N TYR A 228 -6.81 14.43 3.25
CA TYR A 228 -6.38 13.81 2.00
C TYR A 228 -6.81 14.64 0.79
N ALA A 229 -8.07 15.10 0.74
CA ALA A 229 -8.55 15.97 -0.32
C ALA A 229 -7.74 17.28 -0.40
N ALA A 230 -7.49 17.94 0.75
CA ALA A 230 -6.71 19.17 0.81
C ALA A 230 -5.24 18.96 0.39
N VAL A 231 -4.61 17.89 0.87
CA VAL A 231 -3.22 17.51 0.53
C VAL A 231 -3.09 17.16 -0.96
N ASN A 232 -4.09 16.50 -1.53
CA ASN A 232 -4.12 16.21 -2.97
C ASN A 232 -4.01 17.48 -3.82
N GLU A 233 -4.76 18.54 -3.46
CA GLU A 233 -4.66 19.85 -4.13
C GLU A 233 -3.28 20.49 -3.92
N ILE A 234 -2.77 20.46 -2.68
CA ILE A 234 -1.46 21.02 -2.33
C ILE A 234 -0.32 20.35 -3.10
N LEU A 235 -0.41 19.04 -3.35
CA LEU A 235 0.58 18.27 -4.11
C LEU A 235 0.39 18.32 -5.64
N GLY A 236 -0.54 19.16 -6.14
CA GLY A 236 -0.74 19.36 -7.58
C GLY A 236 -1.60 18.29 -8.23
N ARG A 237 -2.51 17.69 -7.48
CA ARG A 237 -3.50 16.72 -7.98
C ARG A 237 -2.85 15.53 -8.70
N PRO A 238 -1.91 14.79 -8.06
CA PRO A 238 -1.32 13.62 -8.69
C PRO A 238 -2.38 12.57 -9.03
N THR A 239 -2.09 11.70 -9.98
CA THR A 239 -2.99 10.60 -10.37
C THR A 239 -3.36 9.70 -9.20
N LYS A 240 -4.57 9.13 -9.24
CA LYS A 240 -5.15 8.34 -8.14
C LYS A 240 -4.78 6.86 -8.23
N VAL A 241 -3.48 6.59 -8.15
CA VAL A 241 -2.93 5.23 -8.24
C VAL A 241 -1.73 5.08 -7.31
N THR A 242 -1.38 3.86 -6.89
CA THR A 242 -0.16 3.60 -6.11
C THR A 242 1.09 3.74 -7.01
N PRO A 243 2.18 4.38 -6.54
CA PRO A 243 2.42 4.89 -5.18
C PRO A 243 2.03 6.35 -4.94
N SER A 244 1.64 7.13 -5.94
CA SER A 244 1.27 8.55 -5.78
C SER A 244 0.18 8.77 -4.71
N SER A 245 -0.82 7.89 -4.67
CA SER A 245 -1.87 7.94 -3.63
C SER A 245 -1.34 7.69 -2.22
N LYS A 246 -0.28 6.90 -2.07
CA LYS A 246 0.38 6.68 -0.77
C LYS A 246 1.04 7.97 -0.29
N VAL A 247 1.72 8.72 -1.17
CA VAL A 247 2.33 10.01 -0.84
C VAL A 247 1.30 10.99 -0.27
N VAL A 248 0.14 11.10 -0.92
CA VAL A 248 -0.98 11.94 -0.43
C VAL A 248 -1.49 11.45 0.93
N GLY A 249 -1.66 10.14 1.09
CA GLY A 249 -2.13 9.51 2.32
C GLY A 249 -1.17 9.69 3.49
N ASP A 250 0.13 9.47 3.27
CA ASP A 250 1.17 9.64 4.29
C ASP A 250 1.20 11.08 4.82
N LEU A 251 1.14 12.07 3.92
CA LEU A 251 1.09 13.48 4.35
C LEU A 251 -0.20 13.81 5.09
N ALA A 252 -1.36 13.38 4.60
CA ALA A 252 -2.64 13.63 5.26
C ALA A 252 -2.65 13.04 6.68
N LEU A 253 -2.19 11.80 6.83
CA LEU A 253 -2.12 11.11 8.13
C LEU A 253 -1.14 11.80 9.08
N HIS A 254 0.02 12.20 8.58
CA HIS A 254 1.03 12.93 9.34
C HIS A 254 0.48 14.27 9.87
N LEU A 255 -0.15 15.08 9.01
CA LEU A 255 -0.71 16.37 9.40
C LEU A 255 -1.85 16.24 10.42
N VAL A 256 -2.72 15.22 10.29
CA VAL A 256 -3.77 14.95 11.28
C VAL A 256 -3.17 14.51 12.62
N GLY A 257 -2.13 13.66 12.59
CA GLY A 257 -1.41 13.22 13.78
C GLY A 257 -0.75 14.37 14.52
N ALA A 258 -0.05 15.23 13.78
CA ALA A 258 0.63 16.42 14.31
C ALA A 258 -0.31 17.60 14.65
N GLY A 259 -1.61 17.53 14.28
CA GLY A 259 -2.55 18.62 14.47
C GLY A 259 -2.27 19.88 13.64
N VAL A 260 -1.65 19.71 12.47
CA VAL A 260 -1.23 20.80 11.57
C VAL A 260 -2.27 21.02 10.49
N ASP A 261 -2.70 22.27 10.29
CA ASP A 261 -3.61 22.64 9.22
C ASP A 261 -2.93 22.52 7.84
N PRO A 262 -3.55 21.88 6.82
CA PRO A 262 -2.95 21.72 5.50
C PRO A 262 -2.55 23.03 4.81
N LYS A 263 -3.26 24.14 5.06
CA LYS A 263 -2.93 25.45 4.48
C LYS A 263 -1.69 26.04 5.13
N ASP A 264 -1.57 25.94 6.47
CA ASP A 264 -0.36 26.41 7.17
C ASP A 264 0.86 25.60 6.75
N PHE A 265 0.70 24.28 6.58
CA PHE A 265 1.74 23.43 5.98
C PHE A 265 2.15 23.92 4.58
N ALA A 266 1.19 24.17 3.69
CA ALA A 266 1.47 24.61 2.32
C ALA A 266 2.21 25.97 2.26
N GLU A 267 1.85 26.90 3.18
CA GLU A 267 2.48 28.20 3.27
C GLU A 267 3.86 28.16 3.96
N ASN A 268 4.07 27.23 4.88
CA ASN A 268 5.24 27.17 5.74
C ASN A 268 5.81 25.73 5.85
N PRO A 269 6.12 25.02 4.76
CA PRO A 269 6.49 23.60 4.81
C PRO A 269 7.77 23.35 5.64
N ARG A 270 8.67 24.32 5.73
CA ARG A 270 9.93 24.22 6.53
C ARG A 270 9.73 24.20 8.04
N LYS A 271 8.56 24.56 8.53
CA LYS A 271 8.26 24.50 9.97
C LYS A 271 7.92 23.12 10.46
N TYR A 272 7.69 22.18 9.55
CA TYR A 272 7.13 20.87 9.84
C TYR A 272 8.02 19.77 9.31
N ASP A 273 8.04 18.66 10.01
CA ASP A 273 8.62 17.43 9.48
C ASP A 273 7.78 16.92 8.31
N ILE A 274 8.45 16.43 7.29
CA ILE A 274 7.80 15.98 6.05
C ILE A 274 8.12 14.49 5.87
N PRO A 275 7.12 13.61 5.66
CA PRO A 275 7.36 12.20 5.38
C PRO A 275 8.30 11.98 4.19
N GLU A 276 9.19 10.99 4.28
CA GLU A 276 10.17 10.70 3.22
C GLU A 276 9.51 10.39 1.87
N SER A 277 8.35 9.71 1.86
CA SER A 277 7.60 9.48 0.62
C SER A 277 7.18 10.77 -0.09
N VAL A 278 6.90 11.84 0.68
CA VAL A 278 6.57 13.17 0.14
C VAL A 278 7.81 13.87 -0.38
N ILE A 279 8.93 13.76 0.35
CA ILE A 279 10.21 14.29 -0.09
C ILE A 279 10.63 13.63 -1.40
N GLY A 280 10.63 12.31 -1.47
CA GLY A 280 10.96 11.55 -2.67
C GLY A 280 10.06 11.93 -3.87
N PHE A 281 8.75 12.08 -3.65
CA PHE A 281 7.84 12.57 -4.67
C PHE A 281 8.25 13.97 -5.19
N LEU A 282 8.52 14.91 -4.29
CA LEU A 282 8.94 16.27 -4.65
C LEU A 282 10.32 16.32 -5.33
N GLN A 283 11.20 15.36 -5.03
CA GLN A 283 12.49 15.17 -5.70
C GLN A 283 12.36 14.55 -7.10
N GLY A 284 11.22 13.91 -7.40
CA GLY A 284 10.95 13.33 -8.71
C GLY A 284 11.12 11.82 -8.80
N GLU A 285 11.16 11.09 -7.67
CA GLU A 285 11.26 9.63 -7.65
C GLU A 285 10.14 8.92 -8.41
N LEU A 286 8.97 9.53 -8.50
CA LEU A 286 7.82 9.02 -9.27
C LEU A 286 7.71 9.62 -10.68
N GLY A 287 8.64 10.48 -11.08
CA GLY A 287 8.52 11.26 -12.32
C GLY A 287 7.89 12.64 -12.10
N THR A 288 7.40 13.27 -13.17
CA THR A 288 6.81 14.61 -13.14
C THR A 288 5.28 14.52 -13.09
N PRO A 289 4.60 15.17 -12.13
CA PRO A 289 3.14 15.18 -12.06
C PRO A 289 2.49 15.77 -13.32
N PRO A 290 1.33 15.25 -13.79
CA PRO A 290 0.64 15.74 -14.97
C PRO A 290 0.31 17.22 -14.95
N GLY A 291 0.00 17.78 -13.77
CA GLY A 291 -0.27 19.20 -13.54
C GLY A 291 0.98 20.06 -13.33
N GLY A 292 2.17 19.46 -13.40
CA GLY A 292 3.43 20.12 -13.04
C GLY A 292 3.72 20.09 -11.54
N TRP A 293 4.85 20.67 -11.16
CA TRP A 293 5.31 20.66 -9.77
C TRP A 293 4.48 21.57 -8.88
N PRO A 294 4.10 21.15 -7.66
CA PRO A 294 3.39 21.98 -6.71
C PRO A 294 4.24 23.16 -6.24
N LEU A 295 3.59 24.29 -5.92
CA LEU A 295 4.27 25.54 -5.52
C LEU A 295 5.13 25.40 -4.27
N LEU A 296 4.78 24.49 -3.36
CA LEU A 296 5.54 24.27 -2.12
C LEU A 296 6.87 23.54 -2.35
N ARG A 297 7.11 22.95 -3.52
CA ARG A 297 8.27 22.09 -3.82
C ARG A 297 9.59 22.71 -3.43
N ASP A 298 9.88 23.91 -3.94
CA ASP A 298 11.16 24.58 -3.71
C ASP A 298 11.36 24.93 -2.23
N ALA A 299 10.29 25.30 -1.54
CA ALA A 299 10.33 25.57 -0.11
C ALA A 299 10.54 24.30 0.71
N ALA A 300 9.88 23.19 0.35
CA ALA A 300 9.98 21.92 1.05
C ALA A 300 11.35 21.24 0.85
N LEU A 301 11.94 21.36 -0.35
CA LEU A 301 13.23 20.74 -0.66
C LEU A 301 14.45 21.58 -0.23
N ALA A 302 14.32 22.90 -0.20
CA ALA A 302 15.29 23.92 0.18
C ALA A 302 16.79 23.55 0.08
N ASP A 303 17.30 22.84 1.10
CA ASP A 303 18.71 22.50 1.24
C ASP A 303 18.99 21.01 0.96
N ARG A 304 17.97 20.26 0.50
CA ARG A 304 18.11 18.85 0.17
C ARG A 304 18.73 18.68 -1.21
N SER A 305 19.78 17.89 -1.32
CA SER A 305 20.39 17.55 -2.60
C SER A 305 19.43 16.73 -3.46
N PRO A 306 19.42 16.94 -4.81
CA PRO A 306 18.72 16.03 -5.70
C PRO A 306 19.18 14.59 -5.48
N VAL A 307 18.25 13.65 -5.47
CA VAL A 307 18.57 12.23 -5.42
C VAL A 307 18.87 11.75 -6.84
N ASP A 308 19.95 11.01 -7.00
CA ASP A 308 20.23 10.28 -8.23
C ASP A 308 19.36 9.01 -8.22
N HIS A 309 18.44 8.92 -9.19
CA HIS A 309 17.53 7.79 -9.34
C HIS A 309 18.11 6.70 -10.24
N THR A 310 19.39 6.78 -10.63
CA THR A 310 20.05 5.75 -11.43
C THR A 310 20.20 4.49 -10.59
N VAL A 311 19.52 3.43 -10.98
CA VAL A 311 19.69 2.12 -10.36
C VAL A 311 20.86 1.42 -11.04
N GLU A 312 21.97 1.25 -10.32
CA GLU A 312 23.08 0.42 -10.77
C GLU A 312 22.84 -1.03 -10.33
N VAL A 313 23.02 -1.98 -11.27
CA VAL A 313 22.97 -3.41 -10.93
C VAL A 313 24.23 -3.74 -10.14
N PRO A 314 24.11 -4.26 -8.89
CA PRO A 314 25.27 -4.69 -8.12
C PRO A 314 26.04 -5.77 -8.86
N ALA A 315 27.37 -5.63 -8.93
CA ALA A 315 28.24 -6.56 -9.68
C ALA A 315 28.11 -8.02 -9.20
N GLU A 316 27.79 -8.23 -7.93
CA GLU A 316 27.53 -9.57 -7.37
C GLU A 316 26.24 -10.23 -7.89
N LEU A 317 25.30 -9.47 -8.43
CA LEU A 317 24.04 -10.00 -8.99
C LEU A 317 24.12 -10.24 -10.49
N GLU A 318 25.09 -9.67 -11.21
CA GLU A 318 25.16 -9.75 -12.67
C GLU A 318 25.19 -11.21 -13.18
N GLY A 319 25.97 -12.06 -12.53
CA GLY A 319 26.08 -13.49 -12.87
C GLY A 319 24.78 -14.25 -12.62
N ASP A 320 24.13 -14.00 -11.49
CA ASP A 320 22.88 -14.65 -11.11
C ASP A 320 21.72 -14.20 -12.01
N LEU A 321 21.67 -12.91 -12.38
CA LEU A 321 20.68 -12.37 -13.31
C LEU A 321 20.82 -12.95 -14.74
N ALA A 322 22.03 -13.31 -15.14
CA ALA A 322 22.32 -13.94 -16.43
C ALA A 322 22.20 -15.48 -16.40
N SER A 323 21.86 -16.08 -15.26
CA SER A 323 21.76 -17.52 -15.10
C SER A 323 20.62 -18.11 -15.93
N ASP A 324 20.82 -19.31 -16.49
CA ASP A 324 19.77 -20.11 -17.12
C ASP A 324 18.85 -20.78 -16.08
N ASP A 325 19.29 -20.86 -14.81
CA ASP A 325 18.49 -21.37 -13.71
C ASP A 325 17.47 -20.32 -13.25
N HIS A 326 16.19 -20.65 -13.38
CA HIS A 326 15.07 -19.78 -13.03
C HIS A 326 15.04 -19.39 -11.55
N ASP A 327 15.40 -20.30 -10.65
CA ASP A 327 15.34 -20.05 -9.21
C ASP A 327 16.46 -19.10 -8.78
N VAL A 328 17.67 -19.28 -9.34
CA VAL A 328 18.80 -18.36 -9.13
C VAL A 328 18.45 -16.96 -9.64
N ARG A 329 17.89 -16.88 -10.86
CA ARG A 329 17.52 -15.61 -11.47
C ARG A 329 16.41 -14.89 -10.70
N ARG A 330 15.38 -15.61 -10.21
CA ARG A 330 14.32 -15.04 -9.38
C ARG A 330 14.84 -14.45 -8.07
N VAL A 331 15.71 -15.18 -7.38
CA VAL A 331 16.34 -14.67 -6.14
C VAL A 331 17.18 -13.42 -6.41
N ALA A 332 17.89 -13.35 -7.52
CA ALA A 332 18.65 -12.16 -7.90
C ALA A 332 17.72 -10.96 -8.21
N LEU A 333 16.59 -11.20 -8.89
CA LEU A 333 15.57 -10.20 -9.16
C LEU A 333 14.90 -9.70 -7.86
N ASP A 334 14.59 -10.58 -6.91
CA ASP A 334 14.03 -10.21 -5.61
C ASP A 334 15.00 -9.30 -4.83
N LYS A 335 16.29 -9.62 -4.82
CA LYS A 335 17.32 -8.80 -4.18
C LYS A 335 17.48 -7.44 -4.84
N LEU A 336 17.36 -7.38 -6.18
CA LEU A 336 17.51 -6.14 -6.94
C LEU A 336 16.27 -5.23 -6.82
N LEU A 337 15.08 -5.80 -7.00
CA LEU A 337 13.83 -5.05 -7.09
C LEU A 337 13.19 -4.77 -5.73
N PHE A 338 13.43 -5.64 -4.75
CA PHE A 338 12.80 -5.61 -3.43
C PHE A 338 13.80 -5.86 -2.29
N PRO A 339 14.94 -5.12 -2.22
CA PRO A 339 16.04 -5.45 -1.29
C PRO A 339 15.61 -5.49 0.17
N LYS A 340 14.77 -4.53 0.61
CA LYS A 340 14.26 -4.46 1.98
C LYS A 340 13.34 -5.65 2.28
N GLN A 341 12.35 -5.90 1.43
CA GLN A 341 11.38 -7.00 1.60
C GLN A 341 12.06 -8.37 1.56
N TYR A 342 13.06 -8.54 0.67
CA TYR A 342 13.85 -9.75 0.63
C TYR A 342 14.62 -9.98 1.94
N ALA A 343 15.27 -8.95 2.48
CA ALA A 343 15.97 -9.04 3.75
C ALA A 343 15.04 -9.37 4.92
N GLU A 344 13.88 -8.71 5.01
CA GLU A 344 12.84 -8.97 6.01
C GLU A 344 12.31 -10.40 5.91
N PHE A 345 12.06 -10.89 4.69
CA PHE A 345 11.62 -12.27 4.45
C PHE A 345 12.67 -13.30 4.88
N GLN A 346 13.96 -13.06 4.59
CA GLN A 346 15.04 -13.96 5.04
C GLN A 346 15.17 -13.96 6.57
N GLU A 347 15.01 -12.81 7.23
CA GLU A 347 15.01 -12.72 8.69
C GLU A 347 13.82 -13.47 9.30
N HIS A 348 12.62 -13.33 8.71
CA HIS A 348 11.44 -14.08 9.11
C HIS A 348 11.68 -15.61 8.99
N ARG A 349 12.22 -16.06 7.86
CA ARG A 349 12.55 -17.49 7.67
C ARG A 349 13.60 -17.99 8.65
N ARG A 350 14.58 -17.17 9.00
CA ARG A 350 15.61 -17.52 9.99
C ARG A 350 15.01 -17.64 11.39
N THR A 351 14.07 -16.75 11.73
CA THR A 351 13.45 -16.71 13.07
C THR A 351 12.39 -17.79 13.25
N TYR A 352 11.53 -17.98 12.28
CA TYR A 352 10.33 -18.84 12.38
C TYR A 352 10.41 -20.13 11.55
N GLY A 353 11.44 -20.28 10.72
CA GLY A 353 11.55 -21.40 9.78
C GLY A 353 10.63 -21.22 8.55
N VAL A 354 10.30 -22.33 7.90
CA VAL A 354 9.48 -22.36 6.68
C VAL A 354 7.99 -22.43 7.08
N THR A 355 7.32 -21.30 7.08
CA THR A 355 5.91 -21.19 7.50
C THR A 355 4.90 -21.44 6.38
N ASP A 356 5.34 -21.49 5.13
CA ASP A 356 4.53 -21.79 3.94
C ASP A 356 3.95 -23.22 3.90
N GLN A 357 4.44 -24.09 4.78
CA GLN A 357 3.96 -25.45 4.97
C GLN A 357 2.72 -25.50 5.92
N LEU A 358 2.42 -24.43 6.61
CA LEU A 358 1.24 -24.35 7.48
C LEU A 358 -0.02 -24.11 6.65
N SER A 359 -1.17 -24.65 7.11
CA SER A 359 -2.45 -24.21 6.54
C SER A 359 -2.72 -22.75 6.87
N ASP A 360 -3.45 -22.04 6.00
CA ASP A 360 -3.81 -20.62 6.21
C ASP A 360 -4.46 -20.42 7.58
N ARG A 361 -5.35 -21.32 8.00
CA ARG A 361 -5.99 -21.27 9.31
C ARG A 361 -4.98 -21.35 10.45
N THR A 362 -4.02 -22.27 10.37
CA THR A 362 -2.99 -22.44 11.40
C THR A 362 -2.04 -21.25 11.40
N PHE A 363 -1.69 -20.73 10.24
CA PHE A 363 -0.83 -19.56 10.12
C PHE A 363 -1.46 -18.29 10.71
N PHE A 364 -2.75 -18.02 10.44
CA PHE A 364 -3.43 -16.80 10.88
C PHE A 364 -3.97 -16.87 12.32
N TYR A 365 -4.43 -18.04 12.75
CA TYR A 365 -5.13 -18.20 14.04
C TYR A 365 -4.34 -19.03 15.06
N GLY A 366 -3.21 -19.58 14.65
CA GLY A 366 -2.42 -20.48 15.49
C GLY A 366 -3.00 -21.88 15.59
N LEU A 367 -2.43 -22.65 16.50
CA LEU A 367 -2.88 -24.00 16.80
C LEU A 367 -4.20 -23.96 17.61
N VAL A 368 -5.11 -24.87 17.30
CA VAL A 368 -6.35 -25.05 18.06
C VAL A 368 -6.11 -26.00 19.23
N GLU A 369 -6.54 -25.61 20.43
CA GLU A 369 -6.37 -26.42 21.63
C GLU A 369 -7.06 -27.80 21.47
N GLY A 370 -6.31 -28.86 21.73
CA GLY A 370 -6.73 -30.25 21.60
C GLY A 370 -6.67 -30.83 20.17
N GLU A 371 -6.45 -30.02 19.14
CA GLU A 371 -6.29 -30.51 17.76
C GLU A 371 -4.83 -30.86 17.45
N GLU A 372 -4.64 -31.93 16.69
CA GLU A 372 -3.34 -32.38 16.21
C GLU A 372 -3.08 -31.79 14.83
N THR A 373 -1.99 -31.04 14.70
CA THR A 373 -1.55 -30.39 13.46
C THR A 373 -0.25 -31.02 12.97
N MET A 374 -0.20 -31.38 11.69
CA MET A 374 1.01 -31.90 11.07
C MET A 374 1.82 -30.74 10.47
N ILE A 375 3.05 -30.56 10.96
CA ILE A 375 3.96 -29.51 10.49
C ILE A 375 5.11 -30.15 9.73
N TRP A 376 5.23 -29.82 8.47
CA TRP A 376 6.34 -30.22 7.63
C TRP A 376 7.51 -29.25 7.84
N TYR A 377 8.72 -29.75 7.90
CA TYR A 377 9.91 -28.94 8.15
C TYR A 377 11.11 -29.45 7.31
N GLY A 378 11.99 -28.54 6.93
CA GLY A 378 13.09 -28.81 6.02
C GLY A 378 12.74 -28.56 4.55
N GLU A 379 13.67 -28.86 3.65
CA GLU A 379 13.42 -28.74 2.22
C GLU A 379 12.48 -29.85 1.73
N ILE A 380 11.68 -29.54 0.70
CA ILE A 380 10.62 -30.42 0.16
C ILE A 380 11.20 -31.78 -0.30
N ASP A 381 12.46 -31.83 -0.72
CA ASP A 381 13.15 -33.05 -1.17
C ASP A 381 13.71 -33.93 -0.03
N GLU A 382 13.73 -33.40 1.20
CA GLU A 382 14.10 -34.20 2.37
C GLU A 382 12.89 -35.02 2.83
N GLN A 383 12.88 -36.34 2.60
CA GLN A 383 11.85 -37.28 3.09
C GLN A 383 11.84 -37.38 4.63
N ARG A 384 11.68 -36.25 5.30
CA ARG A 384 11.52 -36.21 6.75
C ARG A 384 10.06 -36.40 7.12
N PRO A 385 9.74 -37.23 8.12
CA PRO A 385 8.37 -37.32 8.60
C PRO A 385 7.93 -35.95 9.19
N PRO A 386 6.69 -35.53 8.98
CA PRO A 386 6.19 -34.30 9.60
C PRO A 386 6.20 -34.40 11.12
N LEU A 387 6.29 -33.26 11.79
CA LEU A 387 6.06 -33.16 13.22
C LEU A 387 4.55 -33.18 13.48
N SER A 388 4.10 -34.12 14.32
CA SER A 388 2.78 -34.03 14.93
C SER A 388 2.87 -33.09 16.11
N VAL A 389 2.10 -32.00 16.06
CA VAL A 389 2.04 -30.98 17.12
C VAL A 389 0.61 -30.82 17.58
N ARG A 390 0.36 -30.93 18.88
CA ARG A 390 -0.93 -30.63 19.50
C ARG A 390 -0.73 -29.58 20.58
N LEU A 391 -1.55 -28.54 20.53
CA LEU A 391 -1.65 -27.56 21.59
C LEU A 391 -2.52 -28.13 22.71
N ASP A 392 -1.94 -28.33 23.89
CA ASP A 392 -2.67 -28.87 25.02
C ASP A 392 -3.24 -27.78 25.94
N ALA A 393 -2.50 -26.67 26.15
CA ALA A 393 -2.98 -25.53 26.95
C ALA A 393 -2.15 -24.26 26.71
N ILE A 394 -2.79 -23.11 26.91
CA ILE A 394 -2.14 -21.79 26.97
C ILE A 394 -2.46 -21.18 28.35
N GLY A 395 -1.42 -20.87 29.14
CA GLY A 395 -1.56 -20.22 30.43
C GLY A 395 -1.80 -18.72 30.34
N GLU A 396 -2.21 -18.11 31.44
CA GLU A 396 -2.29 -16.66 31.56
C GLU A 396 -0.88 -16.03 31.53
N PRO A 397 -0.75 -14.76 31.05
CA PRO A 397 0.53 -14.07 31.05
C PRO A 397 0.97 -13.79 32.48
N ASP A 398 2.25 -13.97 32.76
CA ASP A 398 2.86 -13.54 34.00
C ASP A 398 3.12 -12.01 34.01
N GLU A 399 3.66 -11.50 35.13
CA GLU A 399 3.98 -10.07 35.33
C GLU A 399 4.99 -9.52 34.29
N LYS A 400 5.69 -10.40 33.56
CA LYS A 400 6.65 -10.09 32.52
C LYS A 400 6.04 -10.23 31.12
N GLY A 401 4.75 -10.56 31.03
CA GLY A 401 4.06 -10.81 29.76
C GLY A 401 4.45 -12.15 29.11
N MET A 402 4.95 -13.12 29.91
CA MET A 402 5.27 -14.46 29.42
C MET A 402 4.11 -15.42 29.71
N ARG A 403 3.71 -16.20 28.68
CA ARG A 403 2.71 -17.28 28.82
C ARG A 403 3.38 -18.65 28.81
N GLN A 404 2.92 -19.53 29.63
CA GLN A 404 3.27 -20.94 29.54
C GLN A 404 2.37 -21.59 28.47
N VAL A 405 2.98 -22.13 27.42
CA VAL A 405 2.31 -22.89 26.36
C VAL A 405 2.73 -24.36 26.51
N ILE A 406 1.76 -25.25 26.57
CA ILE A 406 2.00 -26.69 26.69
C ILE A 406 1.67 -27.31 25.34
N LEU A 407 2.67 -27.88 24.69
CA LEU A 407 2.54 -28.61 23.43
C LEU A 407 2.84 -30.09 23.63
N THR A 408 2.16 -30.96 22.91
CA THR A 408 2.60 -32.33 22.69
C THR A 408 3.18 -32.43 21.27
N VAL A 409 4.47 -32.74 21.17
CA VAL A 409 5.20 -32.88 19.90
C VAL A 409 5.64 -34.33 19.73
N ASN A 410 5.17 -35.00 18.69
CA ASN A 410 5.41 -36.43 18.44
C ASN A 410 5.14 -37.30 19.68
N GLY A 411 4.05 -37.01 20.40
CA GLY A 411 3.64 -37.72 21.63
C GLY A 411 4.41 -37.32 22.90
N GLN A 412 5.32 -36.36 22.84
CA GLN A 412 6.08 -35.87 23.99
C GLN A 412 5.59 -34.48 24.42
N VAL A 413 5.24 -34.32 25.69
CA VAL A 413 4.83 -33.04 26.27
C VAL A 413 6.02 -32.08 26.34
N ARG A 414 5.84 -30.87 25.81
CA ARG A 414 6.85 -29.80 25.74
C ARG A 414 6.26 -28.51 26.35
N PRO A 415 6.51 -28.19 27.61
CA PRO A 415 6.18 -26.87 28.13
C PRO A 415 7.16 -25.82 27.56
N MET A 416 6.63 -24.70 27.09
CA MET A 416 7.39 -23.58 26.57
C MET A 416 6.94 -22.27 27.22
N LEU A 417 7.85 -21.32 27.40
CA LEU A 417 7.53 -19.95 27.76
C LEU A 417 7.60 -19.09 26.51
N VAL A 418 6.48 -18.46 26.18
CA VAL A 418 6.33 -17.61 24.99
C VAL A 418 5.94 -16.21 25.44
N ARG A 419 6.53 -15.18 24.86
CA ARG A 419 6.14 -13.81 25.14
C ARG A 419 4.80 -13.52 24.46
N ASP A 420 3.86 -12.98 25.23
CA ASP A 420 2.60 -12.46 24.70
C ASP A 420 2.80 -10.99 24.31
N GLU A 421 2.79 -10.71 23.04
CA GLU A 421 2.95 -9.34 22.50
C GLU A 421 1.73 -8.44 22.77
N HIS A 422 0.60 -9.03 23.16
CA HIS A 422 -0.63 -8.32 23.49
C HIS A 422 -0.85 -8.18 25.00
N ALA A 423 -0.05 -8.86 25.83
CA ALA A 423 -0.12 -8.66 27.26
C ALA A 423 0.42 -7.28 27.60
N GLU A 424 -0.41 -6.45 28.25
CA GLU A 424 0.06 -5.23 28.89
C GLU A 424 1.18 -5.62 29.87
N SER A 425 2.43 -5.40 29.45
CA SER A 425 3.50 -5.48 30.43
C SER A 425 3.31 -4.30 31.38
N THR A 426 3.27 -4.55 32.69
CA THR A 426 3.40 -3.51 33.72
C THR A 426 4.84 -2.93 33.74
N VAL A 427 5.38 -2.64 32.55
CA VAL A 427 6.57 -1.82 32.39
C VAL A 427 6.13 -0.38 32.58
N ALA A 428 6.86 0.35 33.44
CA ALA A 428 6.62 1.75 33.74
C ALA A 428 6.19 2.51 32.48
N GLU A 429 5.07 3.25 32.56
CA GLU A 429 4.60 4.12 31.48
C GLU A 429 5.78 4.94 30.96
N ALA A 430 5.94 5.01 29.63
CA ALA A 430 6.96 5.82 29.03
C ALA A 430 6.81 7.27 29.50
N GLU A 431 7.90 7.93 29.82
CA GLU A 431 7.89 9.32 30.25
C GLU A 431 7.24 10.18 29.17
N LYS A 432 6.22 10.97 29.53
CA LYS A 432 5.56 11.87 28.61
C LYS A 432 6.34 13.17 28.50
N ALA A 433 6.43 13.73 27.29
CA ALA A 433 7.00 15.02 27.07
C ALA A 433 6.12 16.12 27.69
N ASP A 434 6.73 17.05 28.41
CA ASP A 434 6.03 18.24 28.91
C ASP A 434 5.94 19.28 27.77
N ALA A 435 4.71 19.48 27.27
CA ALA A 435 4.46 20.43 26.19
C ALA A 435 4.79 21.89 26.55
N SER A 436 4.94 22.21 27.84
CA SER A 436 5.35 23.54 28.31
C SER A 436 6.88 23.72 28.34
N ASN A 437 7.64 22.62 28.22
CA ASN A 437 9.09 22.66 28.20
C ASN A 437 9.60 22.57 26.75
N PRO A 438 10.12 23.67 26.17
CA PRO A 438 10.59 23.69 24.80
C PRO A 438 11.79 22.76 24.54
N GLY A 439 12.48 22.31 25.59
CA GLY A 439 13.57 21.34 25.50
C GLY A 439 13.10 19.87 25.40
N HIS A 440 11.80 19.57 25.60
CA HIS A 440 11.28 18.22 25.44
C HIS A 440 10.86 17.94 24.01
N VAL A 441 11.51 17.00 23.37
CA VAL A 441 11.13 16.51 22.04
C VAL A 441 10.24 15.28 22.19
N ALA A 442 9.02 15.35 21.70
CA ALA A 442 8.02 14.30 21.78
C ALA A 442 7.94 13.45 20.51
N ALA A 443 7.52 12.20 20.65
CA ALA A 443 7.08 11.41 19.50
C ALA A 443 5.77 11.99 18.92
N PRO A 444 5.69 12.24 17.61
CA PRO A 444 4.51 12.86 16.98
C PRO A 444 3.30 11.91 16.93
N PHE A 445 3.53 10.60 16.89
CA PHE A 445 2.51 9.55 16.84
C PHE A 445 3.07 8.23 17.38
N ALA A 446 2.24 7.19 17.46
CA ALA A 446 2.66 5.86 17.89
C ALA A 446 3.51 5.17 16.80
N GLY A 447 4.67 4.62 17.17
CA GLY A 447 5.60 3.97 16.24
C GLY A 447 6.84 3.43 16.93
N VAL A 448 7.82 3.01 16.15
CA VAL A 448 9.16 2.64 16.64
C VAL A 448 10.09 3.81 16.39
N VAL A 449 10.61 4.40 17.46
CA VAL A 449 11.56 5.50 17.39
C VAL A 449 12.98 4.96 17.46
N ASN A 450 13.82 5.44 16.53
CA ASN A 450 15.26 5.22 16.54
C ASN A 450 15.96 6.58 16.71
N ILE A 451 16.59 6.80 17.87
CA ILE A 451 17.31 8.06 18.17
C ILE A 451 18.66 8.03 17.45
N THR A 452 18.91 9.03 16.62
CA THR A 452 20.17 9.20 15.86
C THR A 452 21.16 10.13 16.56
N ALA A 453 20.65 11.06 17.40
CA ALA A 453 21.47 11.97 18.19
C ALA A 453 22.10 11.28 19.41
N LYS A 454 23.16 11.86 19.93
CA LYS A 454 23.88 11.38 21.12
C LYS A 454 23.86 12.46 22.21
N VAL A 455 23.93 12.04 23.47
CA VAL A 455 24.11 12.96 24.59
C VAL A 455 25.40 13.78 24.39
N GLY A 456 25.27 15.09 24.48
CA GLY A 456 26.36 16.05 24.25
C GLY A 456 26.41 16.62 22.83
N ASP A 457 25.60 16.16 21.90
CA ASP A 457 25.53 16.74 20.56
C ASP A 457 24.91 18.15 20.63
N GLU A 458 25.52 19.10 19.93
CA GLU A 458 24.95 20.44 19.71
C GLU A 458 23.97 20.37 18.54
N VAL A 459 22.74 20.82 18.76
CA VAL A 459 21.66 20.81 17.78
C VAL A 459 21.03 22.20 17.64
N LYS A 460 20.48 22.48 16.47
CA LYS A 460 19.67 23.66 16.19
C LYS A 460 18.21 23.24 16.03
N ALA A 461 17.31 24.17 16.30
CA ALA A 461 15.90 23.96 16.00
C ALA A 461 15.71 23.52 14.54
N GLY A 462 15.05 22.36 14.33
CA GLY A 462 14.86 21.74 13.03
C GLY A 462 15.90 20.66 12.66
N ASP A 463 16.98 20.48 13.42
CA ASP A 463 17.92 19.37 13.17
C ASP A 463 17.25 18.03 13.55
N GLN A 464 17.40 17.04 12.70
CA GLN A 464 16.83 15.71 12.95
C GLN A 464 17.59 14.99 14.07
N VAL A 465 16.88 14.62 15.13
CA VAL A 465 17.42 13.94 16.33
C VAL A 465 17.03 12.47 16.43
N ALA A 466 15.95 12.07 15.75
CA ALA A 466 15.48 10.69 15.69
C ALA A 466 14.69 10.45 14.41
N THR A 467 14.40 9.18 14.11
CA THR A 467 13.38 8.75 13.14
C THR A 467 12.29 7.96 13.85
N ILE A 468 11.08 8.03 13.35
CA ILE A 468 9.96 7.21 13.79
C ILE A 468 9.40 6.43 12.61
N GLU A 469 9.27 5.12 12.78
CA GLU A 469 8.66 4.22 11.79
C GLU A 469 7.34 3.67 12.33
N ALA A 470 6.27 3.80 11.55
CA ALA A 470 4.97 3.22 11.83
C ALA A 470 4.33 2.74 10.53
N MET A 471 3.93 1.46 10.48
CA MET A 471 3.20 0.87 9.34
C MET A 471 3.84 1.17 7.97
N LYS A 472 5.18 1.10 7.86
CA LYS A 472 5.97 1.42 6.65
C LYS A 472 6.00 2.92 6.27
N MET A 473 5.62 3.80 7.17
CA MET A 473 5.84 5.23 7.07
C MET A 473 7.01 5.60 7.99
N GLU A 474 8.03 6.26 7.44
CA GLU A 474 9.15 6.78 8.20
C GLU A 474 9.10 8.31 8.21
N ALA A 475 9.28 8.91 9.37
CA ALA A 475 9.32 10.37 9.53
C ALA A 475 10.47 10.77 10.44
N GLY A 476 11.06 11.94 10.19
CA GLY A 476 12.04 12.56 11.08
C GLY A 476 11.37 13.13 12.32
N ILE A 477 12.08 13.11 13.43
CA ILE A 477 11.75 13.86 14.65
C ILE A 477 12.86 14.89 14.82
N SER A 478 12.48 16.16 14.86
CA SER A 478 13.45 17.27 14.86
C SER A 478 13.53 17.95 16.22
N ALA A 479 14.69 18.56 16.48
CA ALA A 479 14.93 19.38 17.67
C ALA A 479 13.97 20.57 17.70
N THR A 480 13.39 20.84 18.85
CA THR A 480 12.40 21.92 19.08
C THR A 480 13.05 23.28 19.34
N GLN A 481 14.33 23.29 19.75
CA GLN A 481 15.09 24.50 20.05
C GLN A 481 16.60 24.27 19.81
N ASP A 482 17.34 25.36 19.79
CA ASP A 482 18.83 25.33 19.81
C ASP A 482 19.31 24.90 21.19
N GLY A 483 20.31 24.02 21.25
CA GLY A 483 20.87 23.58 22.54
C GLY A 483 21.80 22.40 22.43
N THR A 484 21.94 21.70 23.54
CA THR A 484 22.74 20.46 23.63
C THR A 484 21.84 19.31 24.08
N ILE A 485 21.97 18.15 23.47
CA ILE A 485 21.24 16.93 23.91
C ILE A 485 21.71 16.56 25.31
N GLU A 486 20.85 16.76 26.29
CA GLU A 486 21.11 16.46 27.69
C GLU A 486 20.86 15.00 28.02
N ARG A 487 19.75 14.44 27.50
CA ARG A 487 19.30 13.09 27.81
C ARG A 487 18.52 12.46 26.67
N LEU A 488 18.73 11.17 26.46
CA LEU A 488 17.89 10.33 25.61
C LEU A 488 16.90 9.59 26.50
N ALA A 489 15.64 9.51 26.13
CA ALA A 489 14.63 8.78 26.88
C ALA A 489 14.89 7.24 26.85
N PHE A 490 15.48 6.77 25.75
CA PHE A 490 15.90 5.38 25.55
C PHE A 490 17.14 5.30 24.66
N SER A 491 17.84 4.16 24.68
CA SER A 491 19.14 4.00 23.99
C SER A 491 19.13 3.00 22.84
N GLN A 492 17.99 2.37 22.57
CA GLN A 492 17.80 1.44 21.44
C GLN A 492 16.42 1.65 20.84
N PRO A 493 16.15 1.18 19.62
CA PRO A 493 14.85 1.35 18.98
C PRO A 493 13.72 0.92 19.90
N THR A 494 12.79 1.82 20.19
CA THR A 494 11.76 1.63 21.22
C THR A 494 10.40 1.98 20.64
N LYS A 495 9.39 1.14 20.93
CA LYS A 495 8.01 1.42 20.61
C LYS A 495 7.50 2.50 21.56
N VAL A 496 6.94 3.56 20.99
CA VAL A 496 6.41 4.73 21.71
C VAL A 496 4.99 5.05 21.28
N GLU A 497 4.29 5.83 22.09
CA GLU A 497 3.02 6.45 21.75
C GLU A 497 3.19 7.94 21.46
N GLY A 498 2.22 8.56 20.78
CA GLY A 498 2.22 10.00 20.57
C GLY A 498 2.30 10.76 21.89
N GLY A 499 3.24 11.72 21.96
CA GLY A 499 3.51 12.48 23.17
C GLY A 499 4.53 11.87 24.14
N ASP A 500 5.06 10.67 23.85
CA ASP A 500 6.18 10.11 24.65
C ASP A 500 7.45 10.93 24.43
N LEU A 501 8.21 11.11 25.52
CA LEU A 501 9.48 11.83 25.46
C LEU A 501 10.51 11.02 24.66
N VAL A 502 11.21 11.66 23.75
CA VAL A 502 12.28 11.09 22.91
C VAL A 502 13.64 11.58 23.38
N VAL A 503 13.86 12.89 23.39
CA VAL A 503 15.11 13.51 23.86
C VAL A 503 14.82 14.76 24.68
N VAL A 504 15.76 15.13 25.53
CA VAL A 504 15.76 16.42 26.25
C VAL A 504 16.93 17.26 25.76
N ILE A 505 16.62 18.51 25.38
CA ILE A 505 17.57 19.52 24.94
C ILE A 505 17.68 20.59 26.01
N SER A 506 18.89 20.83 26.52
CA SER A 506 19.18 21.96 27.43
C SER A 506 19.50 23.20 26.62
N GLU A 507 18.98 24.36 27.05
CA GLU A 507 19.40 25.64 26.54
C GLU A 507 20.92 25.87 26.82
N LYS A 508 21.61 26.57 25.91
CA LYS A 508 23.01 26.98 26.12
C LYS A 508 23.14 28.07 27.16
#